data_94656e221b011e29c86cf3c49d61631d
#
_entry.id   94656e221b011e29c86cf3c49d61631d
#
_cell.length_a   1.000
_cell.length_b   1.000
_cell.length_c   1.000
_cell.angle_alpha   90.00
_cell.angle_beta   90.00
_cell.angle_gamma   90.00
#
_symmetry.space_group_name_H-M   'P 1'
#
loop_
_entity.id
_entity.type
_entity.pdbx_description
1 polymer ?
#
loop_
_entity_poly.entity_id
_entity_poly.type
_entity_poly.pdbx_seq_one_letter_code
_entity_poly.pdbx_strand_id
1 'polypeptide(L)'
;MSPLPSDNHVHTEWSWDAVAGSMERSCARAVRLGLPSIAFTEHVDATRWVLAPEVRDLMPAGRVGADGRFDPAPLDIEGYLACVERCRDQFPGLRILSGVELGEPHWFAGASASLLGTGAFDRVLGSLHSLEVDGELWLVDHLYMAGAPAGVTPEGIVRAYLHETLRMVASSDHFEVLAHIDYPVRLWDADRPFDPTDFEDDYRAVLRTLAESGRALEVNTRLRFRPEIVRWWYEEGGQAVSFGSDAHQPDRVAHQFADAAAMVAAQGFHVAPDPNGFWLRSSPLSR
;
A
#
# COMPACT_ATOMS: atom_id res chain seq x y z
N MET A 1 -19.53 19.47 -4.68
CA MET A 1 -18.24 18.81 -4.33
C MET A 1 -17.97 17.80 -5.41
N SER A 2 -16.74 17.73 -5.92
CA SER A 2 -16.35 16.65 -6.83
C SER A 2 -16.52 15.29 -6.13
N PRO A 3 -16.90 14.21 -6.85
CA PRO A 3 -17.00 12.90 -6.26
C PRO A 3 -15.64 12.47 -5.69
N LEU A 4 -15.63 11.75 -4.58
CA LEU A 4 -14.42 11.14 -4.02
C LEU A 4 -13.94 10.01 -4.94
N PRO A 5 -12.63 9.74 -5.02
CA PRO A 5 -12.12 8.56 -5.71
C PRO A 5 -12.50 7.27 -4.99
N SER A 6 -12.32 6.14 -5.67
CA SER A 6 -12.39 4.80 -5.07
C SER A 6 -11.30 4.62 -4.02
N ASP A 7 -11.61 3.90 -2.93
CA ASP A 7 -10.60 3.49 -1.96
C ASP A 7 -10.11 2.08 -2.32
N ASN A 8 -8.89 2.00 -2.85
CA ASN A 8 -8.32 0.76 -3.40
C ASN A 8 -7.35 0.06 -2.45
N HIS A 9 -7.25 0.56 -1.18
CA HIS A 9 -6.35 -0.03 -0.20
C HIS A 9 -6.97 0.07 1.20
N VAL A 10 -7.62 -1.01 1.62
CA VAL A 10 -8.30 -1.10 2.92
C VAL A 10 -8.08 -2.49 3.52
N HIS A 11 -7.72 -2.53 4.82
CA HIS A 11 -7.58 -3.72 5.64
C HIS A 11 -8.78 -3.91 6.56
N THR A 12 -9.08 -5.17 6.85
CA THR A 12 -10.20 -5.52 7.70
C THR A 12 -9.79 -6.56 8.75
N GLU A 13 -10.77 -7.16 9.44
CA GLU A 13 -10.56 -8.25 10.40
C GLU A 13 -9.81 -9.47 9.84
N TRP A 14 -9.55 -9.49 8.53
CA TRP A 14 -8.83 -10.56 7.84
C TRP A 14 -7.32 -10.31 7.75
N SER A 15 -6.85 -9.07 7.93
CA SER A 15 -5.43 -8.73 8.05
C SER A 15 -4.93 -8.96 9.48
N TRP A 16 -3.72 -9.50 9.60
CA TRP A 16 -3.14 -9.90 10.88
C TRP A 16 -2.94 -8.74 11.88
N ASP A 17 -2.86 -7.53 11.42
CA ASP A 17 -2.61 -6.30 12.19
C ASP A 17 -3.83 -5.37 12.31
N ALA A 18 -4.89 -5.62 11.57
CA ALA A 18 -6.10 -4.77 11.57
C ALA A 18 -7.12 -5.20 12.65
N VAL A 19 -6.68 -5.25 13.91
CA VAL A 19 -7.49 -5.72 15.05
C VAL A 19 -8.82 -4.98 15.23
N ALA A 20 -8.90 -3.69 14.82
CA ALA A 20 -10.11 -2.89 14.86
C ALA A 20 -10.84 -2.86 13.49
N GLY A 21 -10.37 -3.63 12.53
CA GLY A 21 -10.93 -3.76 11.19
C GLY A 21 -12.33 -4.36 11.20
N SER A 22 -13.12 -4.03 10.18
CA SER A 22 -14.42 -4.65 9.93
C SER A 22 -14.86 -4.35 8.51
N MET A 23 -14.97 -5.37 7.67
CA MET A 23 -15.37 -5.23 6.27
C MET A 23 -16.76 -4.63 6.15
N GLU A 24 -17.73 -5.14 6.90
CA GLU A 24 -19.12 -4.63 6.88
C GLU A 24 -19.20 -3.14 7.27
N ARG A 25 -18.52 -2.75 8.37
CA ARG A 25 -18.52 -1.35 8.83
C ARG A 25 -17.77 -0.44 7.85
N SER A 26 -16.73 -0.92 7.18
CA SER A 26 -16.00 -0.20 6.13
C SER A 26 -16.89 0.01 4.89
N CYS A 27 -17.66 -1.01 4.46
CA CYS A 27 -18.68 -0.86 3.42
C CYS A 27 -19.73 0.19 3.79
N ALA A 28 -20.27 0.13 5.01
CA ALA A 28 -21.24 1.12 5.50
C ALA A 28 -20.64 2.54 5.53
N ARG A 29 -19.36 2.67 5.82
CA ARG A 29 -18.64 3.96 5.75
C ARG A 29 -18.48 4.43 4.30
N ALA A 30 -18.07 3.56 3.38
CA ALA A 30 -17.93 3.86 1.97
C ALA A 30 -19.26 4.36 1.36
N VAL A 31 -20.37 3.69 1.67
CA VAL A 31 -21.72 4.12 1.24
C VAL A 31 -22.07 5.51 1.77
N ARG A 32 -21.82 5.79 3.07
CA ARG A 32 -22.08 7.13 3.65
C ARG A 32 -21.25 8.24 3.01
N LEU A 33 -20.04 7.92 2.58
CA LEU A 33 -19.14 8.86 1.89
C LEU A 33 -19.46 9.00 0.40
N GLY A 34 -20.28 8.10 -0.17
CA GLY A 34 -20.60 8.08 -1.59
C GLY A 34 -19.42 7.63 -2.45
N LEU A 35 -18.57 6.72 -1.94
CA LEU A 35 -17.47 6.17 -2.73
C LEU A 35 -18.01 5.36 -3.91
N PRO A 36 -17.39 5.43 -5.11
CA PRO A 36 -17.81 4.63 -6.26
C PRO A 36 -17.47 3.14 -6.08
N SER A 37 -16.37 2.83 -5.39
CA SER A 37 -15.98 1.47 -5.03
C SER A 37 -15.04 1.45 -3.83
N ILE A 38 -14.88 0.26 -3.23
CA ILE A 38 -13.89 -0.04 -2.19
C ILE A 38 -13.23 -1.37 -2.52
N ALA A 39 -11.92 -1.46 -2.35
CA ALA A 39 -11.17 -2.70 -2.45
C ALA A 39 -10.62 -3.09 -1.07
N PHE A 40 -10.89 -4.31 -0.66
CA PHE A 40 -10.29 -4.89 0.53
C PHE A 40 -9.03 -5.64 0.13
N THR A 41 -7.87 -5.13 0.52
CA THR A 41 -6.56 -5.62 0.10
C THR A 41 -5.81 -6.12 1.32
N GLU A 42 -6.20 -7.30 1.77
CA GLU A 42 -5.67 -7.87 3.00
C GLU A 42 -4.19 -8.24 2.87
N HIS A 43 -3.46 -8.14 3.97
CA HIS A 43 -2.04 -8.48 4.01
C HIS A 43 -1.77 -9.93 3.63
N VAL A 44 -0.80 -10.13 2.74
CA VAL A 44 -0.16 -11.41 2.44
C VAL A 44 1.35 -11.23 2.57
N ASP A 45 1.83 -11.37 3.81
CA ASP A 45 3.24 -11.26 4.15
C ASP A 45 3.82 -12.66 4.38
N ALA A 46 4.89 -12.99 3.67
CA ALA A 46 5.63 -14.23 3.84
C ALA A 46 6.98 -14.01 4.59
N THR A 47 7.32 -12.76 4.87
CA THR A 47 8.56 -12.39 5.57
C THR A 47 8.43 -12.67 7.06
N ARG A 48 9.46 -13.29 7.64
CA ARG A 48 9.61 -13.45 9.09
C ARG A 48 10.54 -12.37 9.62
N TRP A 49 10.01 -11.48 10.44
CA TRP A 49 10.74 -10.27 10.87
C TRP A 49 11.45 -10.43 12.20
N VAL A 50 12.64 -9.84 12.27
CA VAL A 50 13.21 -9.47 13.56
C VAL A 50 12.40 -8.32 14.15
N LEU A 51 12.06 -8.43 15.42
CA LEU A 51 11.32 -7.40 16.13
C LEU A 51 12.25 -6.56 16.99
N ALA A 52 11.99 -5.26 16.99
CA ALA A 52 12.55 -4.39 18.04
C ALA A 52 12.05 -4.89 19.42
N PRO A 53 12.92 -4.90 20.46
CA PRO A 53 12.57 -5.49 21.75
C PRO A 53 11.29 -4.93 22.37
N GLU A 54 11.05 -3.63 22.20
CA GLU A 54 9.93 -2.88 22.77
C GLU A 54 8.56 -3.29 22.21
N VAL A 55 8.52 -3.95 21.05
CA VAL A 55 7.25 -4.35 20.40
C VAL A 55 6.97 -5.84 20.52
N ARG A 56 7.92 -6.66 21.00
CA ARG A 56 7.76 -8.13 21.06
C ARG A 56 6.53 -8.54 21.88
N ASP A 57 6.32 -7.90 23.03
CA ASP A 57 5.21 -8.21 23.93
C ASP A 57 3.85 -7.70 23.40
N LEU A 58 3.87 -6.85 22.35
CA LEU A 58 2.65 -6.34 21.72
C LEU A 58 2.17 -7.24 20.59
N MET A 59 3.01 -8.18 20.14
CA MET A 59 2.65 -9.08 19.04
C MET A 59 1.65 -10.14 19.49
N PRO A 60 0.82 -10.65 18.57
CA PRO A 60 -0.15 -11.72 18.87
C PRO A 60 0.53 -12.94 19.48
N ALA A 61 -0.08 -13.49 20.53
CA ALA A 61 0.46 -14.65 21.23
C ALA A 61 0.69 -15.84 20.28
N GLY A 62 1.86 -16.48 20.42
CA GLY A 62 2.24 -17.64 19.61
C GLY A 62 2.74 -17.33 18.20
N ARG A 63 2.86 -16.05 17.83
CA ARG A 63 3.42 -15.62 16.53
C ARG A 63 4.90 -15.21 16.60
N VAL A 64 5.43 -15.04 17.80
CA VAL A 64 6.87 -14.82 17.98
C VAL A 64 7.51 -16.17 18.28
N GLY A 65 8.40 -16.62 17.40
CA GLY A 65 9.14 -17.88 17.53
C GLY A 65 10.15 -17.85 18.68
N ALA A 66 10.69 -19.01 19.03
CA ALA A 66 11.78 -19.14 20.01
C ALA A 66 13.06 -18.40 19.59
N ASP A 67 13.22 -18.14 18.30
CA ASP A 67 14.28 -17.34 17.68
C ASP A 67 14.03 -15.83 17.76
N GLY A 68 12.92 -15.40 18.38
CA GLY A 68 12.53 -13.99 18.53
C GLY A 68 11.99 -13.33 17.27
N ARG A 69 11.72 -14.10 16.20
CA ARG A 69 11.15 -13.58 14.96
C ARG A 69 9.64 -13.68 14.98
N PHE A 70 9.02 -12.66 14.40
CA PHE A 70 7.57 -12.63 14.18
C PHE A 70 7.22 -13.32 12.86
N ASP A 71 6.20 -14.17 12.92
CA ASP A 71 5.65 -14.90 11.78
C ASP A 71 4.20 -14.45 11.59
N PRO A 72 3.90 -13.59 10.59
CA PRO A 72 2.55 -13.06 10.40
C PRO A 72 1.55 -14.18 10.11
N ALA A 73 0.29 -13.99 10.55
CA ALA A 73 -0.74 -14.95 10.26
C ALA A 73 -1.04 -14.98 8.76
N PRO A 74 -1.11 -16.16 8.13
CA PRO A 74 -1.55 -16.26 6.75
C PRO A 74 -3.01 -15.81 6.62
N LEU A 75 -3.36 -15.22 5.49
CA LEU A 75 -4.73 -14.86 5.16
C LEU A 75 -5.60 -16.12 5.04
N ASP A 76 -6.72 -16.17 5.76
CA ASP A 76 -7.80 -17.13 5.51
C ASP A 76 -8.58 -16.71 4.25
N ILE A 77 -8.12 -17.19 3.10
CA ILE A 77 -8.66 -16.80 1.79
C ILE A 77 -10.13 -17.18 1.65
N GLU A 78 -10.53 -18.38 2.11
CA GLU A 78 -11.91 -18.85 1.99
C GLU A 78 -12.85 -18.01 2.83
N GLY A 79 -12.51 -17.78 4.10
CA GLY A 79 -13.28 -16.94 5.00
C GLY A 79 -13.37 -15.49 4.52
N TYR A 80 -12.25 -14.93 4.04
CA TYR A 80 -12.19 -13.59 3.47
C TYR A 80 -13.12 -13.44 2.26
N LEU A 81 -12.99 -14.31 1.25
CA LEU A 81 -13.83 -14.25 0.04
C LEU A 81 -15.30 -14.44 0.36
N ALA A 82 -15.65 -15.36 1.28
CA ALA A 82 -17.02 -15.50 1.74
C ALA A 82 -17.55 -14.23 2.43
N CYS A 83 -16.69 -13.47 3.13
CA CYS A 83 -17.03 -12.17 3.70
C CYS A 83 -17.28 -11.11 2.62
N VAL A 84 -16.43 -11.07 1.60
CA VAL A 84 -16.60 -10.18 0.43
C VAL A 84 -17.97 -10.40 -0.23
N GLU A 85 -18.33 -11.66 -0.50
CA GLU A 85 -19.63 -11.99 -1.13
C GLU A 85 -20.81 -11.56 -0.24
N ARG A 86 -20.76 -11.82 1.07
CA ARG A 86 -21.81 -11.34 1.99
C ARG A 86 -21.95 -9.82 1.96
N CYS A 87 -20.82 -9.09 1.90
CA CYS A 87 -20.85 -7.63 1.81
C CYS A 87 -21.40 -7.15 0.45
N ARG A 88 -21.10 -7.83 -0.65
CA ARG A 88 -21.69 -7.56 -1.97
C ARG A 88 -23.20 -7.69 -1.94
N ASP A 89 -23.73 -8.73 -1.32
CA ASP A 89 -25.18 -8.94 -1.14
C ASP A 89 -25.82 -7.86 -0.25
N GLN A 90 -25.13 -7.46 0.83
CA GLN A 90 -25.64 -6.49 1.80
C GLN A 90 -25.61 -5.05 1.29
N PHE A 91 -24.64 -4.72 0.42
CA PHE A 91 -24.42 -3.37 -0.10
C PHE A 91 -24.46 -3.33 -1.65
N PRO A 92 -25.61 -3.69 -2.27
CA PRO A 92 -25.70 -3.87 -3.74
C PRO A 92 -25.44 -2.58 -4.55
N GLY A 93 -25.48 -1.42 -3.90
CA GLY A 93 -25.16 -0.12 -4.53
C GLY A 93 -23.69 0.28 -4.44
N LEU A 94 -22.85 -0.49 -3.74
CA LEU A 94 -21.42 -0.27 -3.61
C LEU A 94 -20.67 -1.34 -4.41
N ARG A 95 -19.77 -0.92 -5.28
CA ARG A 95 -18.86 -1.87 -5.92
C ARG A 95 -17.76 -2.28 -4.94
N ILE A 96 -17.73 -3.55 -4.57
CA ILE A 96 -16.77 -4.13 -3.64
C ILE A 96 -15.81 -5.04 -4.42
N LEU A 97 -14.52 -4.75 -4.32
CA LEU A 97 -13.45 -5.52 -4.96
C LEU A 97 -12.74 -6.39 -3.91
N SER A 98 -12.51 -7.65 -4.28
CA SER A 98 -11.59 -8.51 -3.54
C SER A 98 -10.15 -8.16 -3.89
N GLY A 99 -9.24 -8.18 -2.92
CA GLY A 99 -7.85 -7.86 -3.20
C GLY A 99 -6.88 -8.38 -2.15
N VAL A 100 -5.61 -8.23 -2.47
CA VAL A 100 -4.50 -8.53 -1.57
C VAL A 100 -3.42 -7.46 -1.68
N GLU A 101 -2.74 -7.22 -0.58
CA GLU A 101 -1.49 -6.51 -0.52
C GLU A 101 -0.36 -7.53 -0.31
N LEU A 102 0.47 -7.72 -1.34
CA LEU A 102 1.59 -8.65 -1.33
C LEU A 102 2.83 -7.97 -0.75
N GLY A 103 3.28 -8.44 0.41
CA GLY A 103 4.57 -8.04 0.97
C GLY A 103 5.73 -8.70 0.20
N GLU A 104 6.67 -7.91 -0.28
CA GLU A 104 7.89 -8.34 -0.97
C GLU A 104 7.65 -9.41 -2.09
N PRO A 105 6.74 -9.19 -3.06
CA PRO A 105 6.39 -10.22 -4.06
C PRO A 105 7.58 -10.69 -4.90
N HIS A 106 8.66 -9.92 -5.00
CA HIS A 106 9.88 -10.30 -5.71
C HIS A 106 10.74 -11.30 -4.91
N TRP A 107 10.66 -11.30 -3.58
CA TRP A 107 11.34 -12.30 -2.74
C TRP A 107 10.55 -13.62 -2.70
N PHE A 108 9.22 -13.54 -2.82
CA PHE A 108 8.30 -14.66 -2.67
C PHE A 108 7.50 -14.95 -3.94
N ALA A 109 8.13 -14.81 -5.12
CA ALA A 109 7.47 -14.92 -6.42
C ALA A 109 6.65 -16.22 -6.60
N GLY A 110 7.17 -17.37 -6.12
CA GLY A 110 6.45 -18.64 -6.19
C GLY A 110 5.18 -18.68 -5.35
N ALA A 111 5.20 -18.11 -4.14
CA ALA A 111 4.03 -18.01 -3.27
C ALA A 111 3.00 -17.04 -3.85
N SER A 112 3.45 -15.88 -4.34
CA SER A 112 2.60 -14.89 -5.01
C SER A 112 1.92 -15.47 -6.25
N ALA A 113 2.67 -16.16 -7.12
CA ALA A 113 2.12 -16.82 -8.30
C ALA A 113 1.08 -17.89 -7.95
N SER A 114 1.34 -18.69 -6.91
CA SER A 114 0.40 -19.72 -6.44
C SER A 114 -0.90 -19.13 -5.92
N LEU A 115 -0.82 -18.05 -5.12
CA LEU A 115 -1.98 -17.33 -4.60
C LEU A 115 -2.82 -16.73 -5.74
N LEU A 116 -2.17 -15.99 -6.64
CA LEU A 116 -2.85 -15.30 -7.75
C LEU A 116 -3.40 -16.27 -8.79
N GLY A 117 -2.82 -17.46 -8.91
CA GLY A 117 -3.30 -18.55 -9.78
C GLY A 117 -4.72 -19.02 -9.44
N THR A 118 -5.25 -18.68 -8.27
CA THR A 118 -6.66 -18.94 -7.91
C THR A 118 -7.64 -18.08 -8.69
N GLY A 119 -7.19 -16.93 -9.25
CA GLY A 119 -8.05 -15.98 -9.98
C GLY A 119 -9.07 -15.24 -9.08
N ALA A 120 -8.88 -15.24 -7.77
CA ALA A 120 -9.87 -14.80 -6.79
C ALA A 120 -9.84 -13.30 -6.48
N PHE A 121 -8.85 -12.55 -7.00
CA PHE A 121 -8.60 -11.17 -6.59
C PHE A 121 -8.79 -10.19 -7.74
N ASP A 122 -9.59 -9.14 -7.49
CA ASP A 122 -9.86 -8.04 -8.41
C ASP A 122 -8.78 -6.94 -8.32
N ARG A 123 -8.03 -6.89 -7.18
CA ARG A 123 -7.01 -5.88 -6.88
C ARG A 123 -5.78 -6.54 -6.27
N VAL A 124 -4.60 -6.24 -6.81
CA VAL A 124 -3.33 -6.72 -6.26
C VAL A 124 -2.36 -5.55 -6.10
N LEU A 125 -2.01 -5.27 -4.85
CA LEU A 125 -1.00 -4.28 -4.51
C LEU A 125 0.35 -4.97 -4.31
N GLY A 126 1.44 -4.33 -4.72
CA GLY A 126 2.80 -4.72 -4.39
C GLY A 126 3.39 -3.76 -3.39
N SER A 127 3.81 -4.28 -2.26
CA SER A 127 4.28 -3.52 -1.11
C SER A 127 5.67 -3.96 -0.68
N LEU A 128 6.41 -3.03 -0.10
CA LEU A 128 7.65 -3.32 0.61
C LEU A 128 7.44 -2.94 2.07
N HIS A 129 7.41 -3.92 2.95
CA HIS A 129 7.29 -3.72 4.40
C HIS A 129 8.62 -3.96 5.10
N SER A 130 9.57 -4.60 4.42
CA SER A 130 10.80 -5.13 4.99
C SER A 130 12.04 -4.58 4.32
N LEU A 131 13.11 -4.47 5.11
CA LEU A 131 14.47 -4.28 4.62
C LEU A 131 15.40 -5.31 5.24
N GLU A 132 16.38 -5.74 4.46
CA GLU A 132 17.48 -6.56 4.97
C GLU A 132 18.57 -5.65 5.54
N VAL A 133 18.89 -5.85 6.82
CA VAL A 133 20.00 -5.17 7.49
C VAL A 133 20.83 -6.21 8.22
N ASP A 134 22.13 -6.27 7.91
CA ASP A 134 23.08 -7.23 8.50
C ASP A 134 22.65 -8.71 8.35
N GLY A 135 22.02 -9.07 7.21
CA GLY A 135 21.52 -10.42 6.94
C GLY A 135 20.22 -10.79 7.65
N GLU A 136 19.57 -9.82 8.28
CA GLU A 136 18.32 -9.98 9.01
C GLU A 136 17.20 -9.15 8.36
N LEU A 137 15.96 -9.69 8.35
CA LEU A 137 14.79 -9.02 7.78
C LEU A 137 14.05 -8.24 8.87
N TRP A 138 13.95 -6.95 8.70
CA TRP A 138 13.32 -6.02 9.62
C TRP A 138 12.08 -5.39 8.99
N LEU A 139 11.01 -5.24 9.77
CA LEU A 139 9.97 -4.28 9.40
C LEU A 139 10.59 -2.88 9.32
N VAL A 140 10.29 -2.14 8.26
CA VAL A 140 10.82 -0.79 8.03
C VAL A 140 10.56 0.11 9.23
N ASP A 141 9.36 0.04 9.82
CA ASP A 141 8.98 0.81 10.99
C ASP A 141 9.89 0.54 12.20
N HIS A 142 10.35 -0.70 12.37
CA HIS A 142 11.21 -1.08 13.49
C HIS A 142 12.64 -0.56 13.36
N LEU A 143 13.08 -0.17 12.15
CA LEU A 143 14.37 0.44 11.92
C LEU A 143 14.49 1.88 12.48
N TYR A 144 13.35 2.50 12.82
CA TYR A 144 13.30 3.79 13.49
C TYR A 144 13.27 3.68 15.02
N MET A 145 13.21 2.47 15.57
CA MET A 145 13.09 2.22 17.00
C MET A 145 14.46 2.05 17.67
N ALA A 146 14.50 2.17 19.01
CA ALA A 146 15.74 2.09 19.79
C ALA A 146 16.50 0.76 19.65
N GLY A 147 15.80 -0.32 19.27
CA GLY A 147 16.39 -1.65 19.06
C GLY A 147 16.93 -1.89 17.64
N ALA A 148 16.91 -0.90 16.76
CA ALA A 148 17.43 -1.01 15.41
C ALA A 148 18.95 -1.27 15.38
N PRO A 149 19.50 -1.90 14.30
CA PRO A 149 20.94 -2.11 14.14
C PRO A 149 21.73 -0.80 14.20
N ALA A 150 22.95 -0.87 14.74
CA ALA A 150 23.82 0.30 14.85
C ALA A 150 24.19 0.86 13.48
N GLY A 151 24.18 2.19 13.34
CA GLY A 151 24.54 2.87 12.09
C GLY A 151 23.41 3.05 11.10
N VAL A 152 22.21 2.53 11.38
CA VAL A 152 21.01 2.81 10.57
C VAL A 152 20.59 4.26 10.82
N THR A 153 20.37 5.01 9.74
CA THR A 153 19.90 6.40 9.79
C THR A 153 18.59 6.57 9.04
N PRO A 154 17.72 7.52 9.41
CA PRO A 154 16.48 7.76 8.69
C PRO A 154 16.65 7.94 7.18
N GLU A 155 17.67 8.70 6.75
CA GLU A 155 18.00 8.90 5.34
C GLU A 155 18.46 7.58 4.67
N GLY A 156 19.23 6.79 5.40
CA GLY A 156 19.67 5.46 4.93
C GLY A 156 18.50 4.52 4.75
N ILE A 157 17.52 4.53 5.65
CA ILE A 157 16.29 3.74 5.53
C ILE A 157 15.51 4.14 4.27
N VAL A 158 15.28 5.43 4.03
CA VAL A 158 14.55 5.91 2.84
C VAL A 158 15.26 5.47 1.56
N ARG A 159 16.59 5.64 1.45
CA ARG A 159 17.34 5.21 0.27
C ARG A 159 17.31 3.71 0.08
N ALA A 160 17.53 2.93 1.13
CA ALA A 160 17.46 1.47 1.06
C ALA A 160 16.07 0.99 0.63
N TYR A 161 15.00 1.62 1.17
CA TYR A 161 13.62 1.34 0.79
C TYR A 161 13.35 1.61 -0.69
N LEU A 162 13.77 2.78 -1.20
CA LEU A 162 13.57 3.14 -2.61
C LEU A 162 14.38 2.23 -3.55
N HIS A 163 15.61 1.86 -3.17
CA HIS A 163 16.41 0.92 -3.94
C HIS A 163 15.78 -0.48 -3.97
N GLU A 164 15.26 -0.98 -2.85
CA GLU A 164 14.60 -2.28 -2.82
C GLU A 164 13.25 -2.26 -3.54
N THR A 165 12.50 -1.14 -3.44
CA THR A 165 11.28 -0.92 -4.22
C THR A 165 11.58 -0.93 -5.72
N LEU A 166 12.69 -0.31 -6.16
CA LEU A 166 13.13 -0.37 -7.54
C LEU A 166 13.38 -1.81 -8.00
N ARG A 167 14.05 -2.62 -7.17
CA ARG A 167 14.28 -4.05 -7.44
C ARG A 167 12.96 -4.81 -7.54
N MET A 168 12.04 -4.57 -6.63
CA MET A 168 10.70 -5.17 -6.64
C MET A 168 9.94 -4.85 -7.93
N VAL A 169 9.89 -3.58 -8.31
CA VAL A 169 9.20 -3.13 -9.53
C VAL A 169 9.85 -3.73 -10.79
N ALA A 170 11.17 -3.82 -10.82
CA ALA A 170 11.91 -4.34 -11.98
C ALA A 170 11.82 -5.87 -12.15
N SER A 171 11.59 -6.62 -11.06
CA SER A 171 11.74 -8.09 -11.07
C SER A 171 10.45 -8.86 -10.78
N SER A 172 9.35 -8.20 -10.40
CA SER A 172 8.06 -8.85 -10.14
C SER A 172 6.96 -8.27 -11.03
N ASP A 173 6.14 -9.14 -11.61
CA ASP A 173 4.92 -8.80 -12.37
C ASP A 173 3.62 -9.19 -11.64
N HIS A 174 3.73 -9.57 -10.37
CA HIS A 174 2.64 -10.11 -9.56
C HIS A 174 1.68 -9.04 -8.98
N PHE A 175 1.84 -7.76 -9.31
CA PHE A 175 0.99 -6.68 -8.82
C PHE A 175 0.68 -5.64 -9.90
N GLU A 176 -0.43 -4.94 -9.76
CA GLU A 176 -0.88 -3.89 -10.70
C GLU A 176 -0.70 -2.46 -10.15
N VAL A 177 -0.59 -2.31 -8.83
CA VAL A 177 -0.42 -1.03 -8.14
C VAL A 177 0.77 -1.11 -7.21
N LEU A 178 1.71 -0.16 -7.33
CA LEU A 178 2.76 0.03 -6.32
C LEU A 178 2.16 0.78 -5.14
N ALA A 179 2.10 0.12 -3.98
CA ALA A 179 1.60 0.71 -2.74
C ALA A 179 2.63 1.65 -2.10
N HIS A 180 2.14 2.61 -1.36
CA HIS A 180 2.82 3.52 -0.42
C HIS A 180 4.34 3.70 -0.61
N ILE A 181 4.76 4.21 -1.78
CA ILE A 181 6.18 4.49 -2.09
C ILE A 181 6.87 5.37 -1.01
N ASP A 182 6.11 6.06 -0.19
CA ASP A 182 6.54 6.92 0.91
C ASP A 182 6.42 6.26 2.29
N TYR A 183 6.27 4.92 2.36
CA TYR A 183 6.13 4.17 3.62
C TYR A 183 7.18 4.54 4.68
N PRO A 184 8.49 4.66 4.39
CA PRO A 184 9.50 4.95 5.40
C PRO A 184 9.33 6.34 6.06
N VAL A 185 8.53 7.23 5.44
CA VAL A 185 8.31 8.58 5.99
C VAL A 185 7.33 8.57 7.17
N ARG A 186 6.61 7.46 7.39
CA ARG A 186 5.63 7.33 8.48
C ARG A 186 6.20 7.57 9.86
N LEU A 187 7.44 7.15 10.07
CA LEU A 187 8.17 7.31 11.34
C LEU A 187 9.35 8.28 11.24
N TRP A 188 9.38 9.11 10.19
CA TRP A 188 10.36 10.18 10.09
C TRP A 188 10.19 11.16 11.25
N ASP A 189 11.33 11.63 11.79
CA ASP A 189 11.36 12.52 12.94
C ASP A 189 10.50 13.78 12.71
N ALA A 190 9.51 13.99 13.60
CA ALA A 190 8.58 15.11 13.52
C ALA A 190 9.28 16.48 13.66
N ASP A 191 10.43 16.53 14.33
CA ASP A 191 11.23 17.74 14.54
C ASP A 191 12.10 18.08 13.31
N ARG A 192 12.19 17.17 12.33
CA ARG A 192 12.91 17.33 11.07
C ARG A 192 11.94 17.24 9.89
N PRO A 193 11.63 18.33 9.19
CA PRO A 193 10.79 18.26 8.00
C PRO A 193 11.39 17.31 6.96
N PHE A 194 10.59 16.35 6.50
CA PHE A 194 10.98 15.50 5.38
C PHE A 194 10.86 16.29 4.07
N ASP A 195 11.94 16.38 3.33
CA ASP A 195 11.97 16.95 1.97
C ASP A 195 12.20 15.83 0.95
N PRO A 196 11.22 15.47 0.11
CA PRO A 196 11.39 14.42 -0.88
C PRO A 196 12.47 14.77 -1.93
N THR A 197 12.82 16.06 -2.11
CA THR A 197 13.84 16.47 -3.07
C THR A 197 15.25 16.00 -2.71
N ASP A 198 15.52 15.67 -1.44
CA ASP A 198 16.76 15.05 -0.98
C ASP A 198 16.94 13.63 -1.55
N PHE A 199 15.86 13.03 -2.09
CA PHE A 199 15.78 11.66 -2.62
C PHE A 199 15.20 11.63 -4.04
N GLU A 200 15.17 12.78 -4.76
CA GLU A 200 14.49 12.90 -6.06
C GLU A 200 14.97 11.86 -7.07
N ASP A 201 16.29 11.65 -7.19
CA ASP A 201 16.85 10.69 -8.14
C ASP A 201 16.41 9.25 -7.84
N ASP A 202 16.35 8.89 -6.54
CA ASP A 202 15.92 7.56 -6.08
C ASP A 202 14.42 7.36 -6.36
N TYR A 203 13.56 8.34 -6.05
CA TYR A 203 12.14 8.31 -6.39
C TYR A 203 11.93 8.20 -7.91
N ARG A 204 12.59 9.04 -8.69
CA ARG A 204 12.46 9.05 -10.16
C ARG A 204 12.88 7.72 -10.78
N ALA A 205 13.90 7.06 -10.25
CA ALA A 205 14.31 5.74 -10.74
C ALA A 205 13.19 4.70 -10.55
N VAL A 206 12.54 4.65 -9.38
CA VAL A 206 11.38 3.79 -9.12
C VAL A 206 10.22 4.14 -10.05
N LEU A 207 9.86 5.43 -10.11
CA LEU A 207 8.69 5.91 -10.87
C LEU A 207 8.84 5.66 -12.38
N ARG A 208 10.04 5.85 -12.93
CA ARG A 208 10.32 5.54 -14.34
C ARG A 208 10.14 4.06 -14.63
N THR A 209 10.72 3.18 -13.82
CA THR A 209 10.59 1.74 -13.98
C THR A 209 9.13 1.29 -13.83
N LEU A 210 8.40 1.90 -12.89
CA LEU A 210 6.97 1.64 -12.72
C LEU A 210 6.16 2.09 -13.96
N ALA A 211 6.46 3.26 -14.52
CA ALA A 211 5.80 3.76 -15.72
C ALA A 211 6.07 2.86 -16.94
N GLU A 212 7.30 2.42 -17.12
CA GLU A 212 7.69 1.46 -18.18
C GLU A 212 6.96 0.12 -18.05
N SER A 213 6.63 -0.30 -16.84
CA SER A 213 5.87 -1.52 -16.57
C SER A 213 4.36 -1.40 -16.83
N GLY A 214 3.85 -0.18 -17.03
CA GLY A 214 2.42 0.09 -17.24
C GLY A 214 1.56 -0.01 -15.97
N ARG A 215 2.15 -0.17 -14.79
CA ARG A 215 1.44 -0.26 -13.51
C ARG A 215 1.06 1.11 -12.97
N ALA A 216 0.14 1.14 -11.99
CA ALA A 216 -0.30 2.37 -11.34
C ALA A 216 0.55 2.70 -10.10
N LEU A 217 0.66 3.99 -9.80
CA LEU A 217 1.18 4.49 -8.52
C LEU A 217 0.02 4.68 -7.54
N GLU A 218 0.16 4.20 -6.32
CA GLU A 218 -0.74 4.57 -5.24
C GLU A 218 -0.43 5.95 -4.68
N VAL A 219 -1.47 6.74 -4.47
CA VAL A 219 -1.48 7.88 -3.57
C VAL A 219 -2.10 7.41 -2.25
N ASN A 220 -1.24 7.01 -1.33
CA ASN A 220 -1.63 6.52 0.00
C ASN A 220 -1.86 7.72 0.93
N THR A 221 -3.01 7.75 1.60
CA THR A 221 -3.42 8.89 2.43
C THR A 221 -3.28 8.63 3.92
N ARG A 222 -2.64 7.53 4.32
CA ARG A 222 -2.30 7.29 5.73
C ARG A 222 -1.41 8.40 6.29
N LEU A 223 -0.54 8.94 5.43
CA LEU A 223 0.14 10.22 5.61
C LEU A 223 -0.34 11.24 4.58
N ARG A 224 0.00 12.52 4.79
CA ARG A 224 -0.19 13.53 3.75
C ARG A 224 0.79 13.28 2.62
N PHE A 225 0.30 12.80 1.49
CA PHE A 225 1.11 12.51 0.32
C PHE A 225 1.77 13.78 -0.26
N ARG A 226 2.98 13.64 -0.79
CA ARG A 226 3.79 14.75 -1.30
C ARG A 226 3.48 15.03 -2.77
N PRO A 227 3.06 16.25 -3.13
CA PRO A 227 2.74 16.59 -4.52
C PRO A 227 3.94 16.45 -5.48
N GLU A 228 5.17 16.58 -4.98
CA GLU A 228 6.40 16.38 -5.75
C GLU A 228 6.46 14.97 -6.35
N ILE A 229 6.10 13.95 -5.58
CA ILE A 229 6.13 12.55 -6.03
C ILE A 229 5.12 12.32 -7.15
N VAL A 230 3.90 12.91 -7.06
CA VAL A 230 2.89 12.81 -8.13
C VAL A 230 3.33 13.57 -9.36
N ARG A 231 3.97 14.75 -9.20
CA ARG A 231 4.55 15.50 -10.32
C ARG A 231 5.61 14.68 -11.02
N TRP A 232 6.58 14.10 -10.30
CA TRP A 232 7.60 13.22 -10.88
C TRP A 232 6.97 12.00 -11.55
N TRP A 233 5.94 11.41 -10.96
CA TRP A 233 5.18 10.33 -11.60
C TRP A 233 4.64 10.74 -12.98
N TYR A 234 4.04 11.93 -13.05
CA TYR A 234 3.57 12.48 -14.32
C TYR A 234 4.74 12.71 -15.29
N GLU A 235 5.84 13.30 -14.85
CA GLU A 235 7.02 13.62 -15.66
C GLU A 235 7.72 12.35 -16.18
N GLU A 236 7.81 11.29 -15.39
CA GLU A 236 8.41 10.00 -15.79
C GLU A 236 7.46 9.15 -16.67
N GLY A 237 6.31 9.64 -17.05
CA GLY A 237 5.43 8.98 -18.01
C GLY A 237 4.31 8.13 -17.38
N GLY A 238 4.11 8.20 -16.08
CA GLY A 238 3.04 7.50 -15.39
C GLY A 238 1.66 7.74 -15.97
N GLN A 239 0.85 6.70 -16.10
CA GLN A 239 -0.45 6.77 -16.77
C GLN A 239 -1.65 6.74 -15.81
N ALA A 240 -1.50 6.13 -14.64
CA ALA A 240 -2.60 5.89 -13.71
C ALA A 240 -2.19 6.15 -12.26
N VAL A 241 -3.15 6.67 -11.49
CA VAL A 241 -3.04 6.84 -10.04
C VAL A 241 -4.16 6.06 -9.38
N SER A 242 -3.82 5.23 -8.39
CA SER A 242 -4.72 4.59 -7.45
C SER A 242 -4.78 5.40 -6.16
N PHE A 243 -5.94 5.47 -5.51
CA PHE A 243 -6.04 6.05 -4.16
C PHE A 243 -6.21 4.95 -3.14
N GLY A 244 -5.48 5.04 -2.04
CA GLY A 244 -5.57 4.12 -0.92
C GLY A 244 -5.56 4.86 0.41
N SER A 245 -6.51 4.52 1.29
CA SER A 245 -6.49 5.05 2.66
C SER A 245 -5.59 4.24 3.58
N ASP A 246 -5.30 3.00 3.21
CA ASP A 246 -4.57 2.04 4.04
C ASP A 246 -5.22 1.93 5.45
N ALA A 247 -6.56 1.94 5.42
CA ALA A 247 -7.37 1.98 6.62
C ALA A 247 -7.41 0.62 7.29
N HIS A 248 -6.98 0.54 8.56
CA HIS A 248 -7.06 -0.64 9.43
C HIS A 248 -8.26 -0.59 10.38
N GLN A 249 -9.12 0.42 10.18
CA GLN A 249 -10.37 0.59 10.93
C GLN A 249 -11.37 1.41 10.13
N PRO A 250 -12.68 1.18 10.27
CA PRO A 250 -13.70 1.71 9.37
C PRO A 250 -13.78 3.23 9.29
N ASP A 251 -13.46 3.97 10.35
CA ASP A 251 -13.51 5.42 10.38
C ASP A 251 -12.37 6.10 9.60
N ARG A 252 -11.35 5.34 9.21
CA ARG A 252 -10.23 5.79 8.39
C ARG A 252 -10.45 5.60 6.88
N VAL A 253 -11.47 4.85 6.47
CA VAL A 253 -11.81 4.68 5.04
C VAL A 253 -11.94 6.04 4.35
N ALA A 254 -11.25 6.21 3.23
CA ALA A 254 -11.16 7.44 2.43
C ALA A 254 -10.67 8.67 3.25
N HIS A 255 -9.81 8.46 4.22
CA HIS A 255 -9.22 9.54 5.01
C HIS A 255 -8.47 10.51 4.08
N GLN A 256 -8.69 11.82 4.22
CA GLN A 256 -8.07 12.90 3.42
C GLN A 256 -8.24 12.80 1.89
N PHE A 257 -9.17 11.99 1.37
CA PHE A 257 -9.33 11.79 -0.07
C PHE A 257 -9.68 13.06 -0.84
N ALA A 258 -10.43 14.00 -0.25
CA ALA A 258 -10.78 15.26 -0.91
C ALA A 258 -9.51 16.09 -1.23
N ASP A 259 -8.59 16.18 -0.28
CA ASP A 259 -7.32 16.93 -0.44
C ASP A 259 -6.38 16.19 -1.41
N ALA A 260 -6.28 14.87 -1.28
CA ALA A 260 -5.48 14.04 -2.18
C ALA A 260 -5.99 14.12 -3.62
N ALA A 261 -7.30 14.05 -3.83
CA ALA A 261 -7.91 14.19 -5.16
C ALA A 261 -7.63 15.57 -5.79
N ALA A 262 -7.75 16.64 -5.00
CA ALA A 262 -7.43 17.97 -5.48
C ALA A 262 -5.95 18.11 -5.87
N MET A 263 -5.04 17.55 -5.07
CA MET A 263 -3.61 17.54 -5.33
C MET A 263 -3.28 16.75 -6.61
N VAL A 264 -3.82 15.54 -6.75
CA VAL A 264 -3.62 14.66 -7.92
C VAL A 264 -4.17 15.29 -9.20
N ALA A 265 -5.35 15.93 -9.13
CA ALA A 265 -5.92 16.67 -10.25
C ALA A 265 -5.03 17.83 -10.70
N ALA A 266 -4.40 18.55 -9.77
CA ALA A 266 -3.47 19.61 -10.07
C ALA A 266 -2.20 19.12 -10.79
N GLN A 267 -1.86 17.84 -10.68
CA GLN A 267 -0.74 17.21 -11.39
C GLN A 267 -1.14 16.59 -12.74
N GLY A 268 -2.40 16.72 -13.18
CA GLY A 268 -2.83 16.31 -14.52
C GLY A 268 -3.43 14.91 -14.61
N PHE A 269 -3.87 14.31 -13.49
CA PHE A 269 -4.63 13.07 -13.49
C PHE A 269 -6.09 13.35 -13.16
N HIS A 270 -7.03 12.68 -13.83
CA HIS A 270 -8.46 12.94 -13.71
C HIS A 270 -9.26 11.65 -13.62
N VAL A 271 -10.46 11.78 -13.06
CA VAL A 271 -11.48 10.73 -13.13
C VAL A 271 -11.69 10.33 -14.58
N ALA A 272 -11.59 9.05 -14.85
CA ALA A 272 -11.90 8.45 -16.13
C ALA A 272 -12.88 7.30 -15.93
N PRO A 273 -13.64 6.90 -16.99
CA PRO A 273 -14.39 5.66 -16.97
C PRO A 273 -13.42 4.47 -16.94
N ASP A 274 -12.92 4.15 -15.78
CA ASP A 274 -11.99 3.05 -15.54
C ASP A 274 -12.65 2.00 -14.65
N PRO A 275 -12.72 0.73 -15.07
CA PRO A 275 -13.32 -0.33 -14.26
C PRO A 275 -12.58 -0.59 -12.95
N ASN A 276 -11.31 -0.19 -12.87
CA ASN A 276 -10.47 -0.34 -11.68
C ASN A 276 -10.57 0.85 -10.71
N GLY A 277 -11.26 1.94 -11.12
CA GLY A 277 -11.40 3.13 -10.31
C GLY A 277 -10.12 3.98 -10.23
N PHE A 278 -9.19 3.82 -11.16
CA PHE A 278 -7.99 4.64 -11.27
C PHE A 278 -8.30 6.02 -11.87
N TRP A 279 -7.53 7.00 -11.47
CA TRP A 279 -7.49 8.28 -12.17
C TRP A 279 -6.39 8.22 -13.23
N LEU A 280 -6.73 8.64 -14.44
CA LEU A 280 -5.84 8.53 -15.58
C LEU A 280 -5.20 9.86 -15.95
N ARG A 281 -4.02 9.77 -16.51
CA ARG A 281 -3.31 10.90 -17.08
C ARG A 281 -4.13 11.53 -18.19
N SER A 282 -4.24 12.85 -18.19
CA SER A 282 -4.83 13.59 -19.31
C SER A 282 -4.04 13.30 -20.58
N SER A 283 -4.71 12.85 -21.62
CA SER A 283 -4.11 12.87 -22.96
C SER A 283 -3.71 14.31 -23.29
N PRO A 284 -2.50 14.57 -23.84
CA PRO A 284 -2.23 15.86 -24.41
C PRO A 284 -3.34 16.17 -25.42
N LEU A 285 -4.02 17.32 -25.25
CA LEU A 285 -4.96 17.78 -26.25
C LEU A 285 -4.23 17.75 -27.60
N SER A 286 -4.68 16.87 -28.50
CA SER A 286 -4.23 16.89 -29.89
C SER A 286 -4.51 18.30 -30.43
N ARG A 287 -3.44 19.07 -30.56
CA ARG A 287 -3.48 20.39 -31.20
C ARG A 287 -3.62 20.22 -32.69
#